data_a55f5a34257d7b204ec24e2fc0bf6447
#
_entry.id   a55f5a34257d7b204ec24e2fc0bf6447
#
_cell.length_a   1.000
_cell.length_b   1.000
_cell.length_c   1.000
_cell.angle_alpha   90.00
_cell.angle_beta   90.00
_cell.angle_gamma   90.00
#
_symmetry.space_group_name_H-M   'P 1'
#
loop_
_entity.id
_entity.type
_entity.pdbx_description
1 polymer ?
#
loop_
_entity_poly.entity_id
_entity_poly.type
_entity_poly.pdbx_seq_one_letter_code
_entity_poly.pdbx_strand_id
1 'polypeptide(L)'
;MIHLICALPCEARPLIDCHDLRHVPRADLFQCYVRRDGGMSLTISGPGKTHAAAAVSYTHTLFNSLPSDAWLNIGIAGHRSLDIATAVLAHRIEDVGSGQCWYPQRVFKSPCPTLNLRTLDRPSTDYDEDVMDMEAAGFYSMASRCGIADLIHVLKIISDNAAQPAGMLDARFFTGLIENGLTCINNVIVSLQSLSAELVAVQQPSPLFNDCLERWHFTEYERNVLQRLLQRWHLLCPDRHPLTDNTQLRKGKDLILYLEKELGRVVISFAE
;
A
#
# COMPACT_ATOMS: atom_id res chain seq x y z
N MET A 1 8.31 -3.14 -2.49
CA MET A 1 7.51 -4.05 -3.33
C MET A 1 6.07 -3.54 -3.42
N ILE A 2 5.27 -3.92 -4.45
CA ILE A 2 3.82 -3.68 -4.46
C ILE A 2 3.07 -5.00 -4.53
N HIS A 3 2.03 -5.17 -3.70
CA HIS A 3 1.18 -6.34 -3.63
C HIS A 3 -0.21 -6.03 -4.18
N LEU A 4 -0.60 -6.69 -5.27
CA LEU A 4 -1.91 -6.59 -5.88
C LEU A 4 -2.81 -7.72 -5.37
N ILE A 5 -4.03 -7.40 -4.99
CA ILE A 5 -5.05 -8.37 -4.59
C ILE A 5 -6.24 -8.22 -5.51
N CYS A 6 -6.58 -9.29 -6.23
CA CYS A 6 -7.76 -9.39 -7.09
C CYS A 6 -8.67 -10.52 -6.59
N ALA A 7 -9.97 -10.39 -6.75
CA ALA A 7 -10.89 -11.45 -6.33
C ALA A 7 -10.95 -12.58 -7.36
N LEU A 8 -11.01 -12.26 -8.63
CA LEU A 8 -11.31 -13.22 -9.68
C LEU A 8 -10.12 -13.43 -10.65
N PRO A 9 -9.95 -14.64 -11.21
CA PRO A 9 -8.94 -14.90 -12.23
C PRO A 9 -9.08 -14.00 -13.47
N CYS A 10 -10.29 -13.65 -13.86
CA CYS A 10 -10.55 -12.76 -15.00
C CYS A 10 -10.15 -11.31 -14.75
N GLU A 11 -10.17 -10.84 -13.49
CA GLU A 11 -9.64 -9.54 -13.11
C GLU A 11 -8.11 -9.54 -13.07
N ALA A 12 -7.51 -10.65 -12.63
CA ALA A 12 -6.07 -10.79 -12.47
C ALA A 12 -5.36 -10.96 -13.82
N ARG A 13 -5.98 -11.62 -14.80
CA ARG A 13 -5.34 -12.01 -16.06
C ARG A 13 -4.70 -10.84 -16.83
N PRO A 14 -5.38 -9.70 -17.06
CA PRO A 14 -4.77 -8.57 -17.75
C PRO A 14 -3.54 -7.99 -17.03
N LEU A 15 -3.55 -8.03 -15.69
CA LEU A 15 -2.43 -7.55 -14.87
C LEU A 15 -1.24 -8.52 -14.93
N ILE A 16 -1.51 -9.84 -14.90
CA ILE A 16 -0.48 -10.86 -15.04
C ILE A 16 0.24 -10.72 -16.38
N ASP A 17 -0.52 -10.58 -17.47
CA ASP A 17 0.03 -10.46 -18.82
C ASP A 17 0.76 -9.11 -19.02
N CYS A 18 0.18 -8.00 -18.52
CA CYS A 18 0.77 -6.66 -18.65
C CYS A 18 2.12 -6.53 -17.92
N HIS A 19 2.25 -7.17 -16.75
CA HIS A 19 3.44 -7.04 -15.89
C HIS A 19 4.39 -8.24 -15.92
N ASP A 20 4.22 -9.19 -16.86
CA ASP A 20 4.99 -10.46 -16.94
C ASP A 20 5.10 -11.17 -15.58
N LEU A 21 3.97 -11.31 -14.90
CA LEU A 21 3.94 -11.99 -13.60
C LEU A 21 3.94 -13.50 -13.80
N ARG A 22 4.74 -14.21 -13.01
CA ARG A 22 4.91 -15.66 -13.09
C ARG A 22 4.31 -16.33 -11.87
N HIS A 23 3.64 -17.45 -12.10
CA HIS A 23 3.07 -18.26 -11.04
C HIS A 23 4.12 -18.67 -10.01
N VAL A 24 3.76 -18.63 -8.74
CA VAL A 24 4.61 -19.04 -7.60
C VAL A 24 4.25 -20.47 -7.18
N PRO A 25 5.04 -21.50 -7.56
CA PRO A 25 4.66 -22.90 -7.33
C PRO A 25 4.52 -23.30 -5.85
N ARG A 26 5.19 -22.57 -4.94
CA ARG A 26 5.12 -22.81 -3.49
C ARG A 26 3.88 -22.22 -2.81
N ALA A 27 3.06 -21.47 -3.56
CA ALA A 27 1.81 -20.94 -3.06
C ALA A 27 0.72 -22.02 -3.18
N ASP A 28 0.31 -22.59 -2.05
CA ASP A 28 -0.59 -23.74 -1.96
C ASP A 28 -2.03 -23.34 -1.61
N LEU A 29 -2.23 -22.22 -0.92
CA LEU A 29 -3.55 -21.78 -0.46
C LEU A 29 -4.23 -20.81 -1.45
N PHE A 30 -3.49 -19.92 -2.06
CA PHE A 30 -3.97 -18.96 -3.06
C PHE A 30 -3.11 -18.99 -4.31
N GLN A 31 -3.70 -18.70 -5.48
CA GLN A 31 -2.92 -18.51 -6.69
C GLN A 31 -2.14 -17.19 -6.58
N CYS A 32 -0.82 -17.29 -6.48
CA CYS A 32 0.07 -16.16 -6.36
C CYS A 32 0.99 -16.06 -7.58
N TYR A 33 1.28 -14.84 -7.96
CA TYR A 33 2.16 -14.51 -9.07
C TYR A 33 3.17 -13.46 -8.62
N VAL A 34 4.35 -13.45 -9.22
CA VAL A 34 5.43 -12.51 -8.90
C VAL A 34 6.17 -12.07 -10.15
N ARG A 35 6.54 -10.81 -10.23
CA ARG A 35 7.43 -10.30 -11.27
C ARG A 35 8.85 -10.81 -11.03
N ARG A 36 9.60 -11.06 -12.11
CA ARG A 36 10.94 -11.64 -12.03
C ARG A 36 11.91 -10.87 -11.13
N ASP A 37 11.82 -9.55 -11.08
CA ASP A 37 12.63 -8.67 -10.24
C ASP A 37 12.21 -8.61 -8.76
N GLY A 38 11.13 -9.30 -8.41
CA GLY A 38 10.55 -9.27 -7.07
C GLY A 38 9.82 -7.96 -6.70
N GLY A 39 9.72 -6.99 -7.62
CA GLY A 39 9.14 -5.67 -7.32
C GLY A 39 7.62 -5.63 -7.26
N MET A 40 6.94 -6.69 -7.71
CA MET A 40 5.47 -6.77 -7.74
C MET A 40 5.00 -8.21 -7.50
N SER A 41 3.95 -8.38 -6.70
CA SER A 41 3.20 -9.64 -6.60
C SER A 41 1.71 -9.42 -6.85
N LEU A 42 1.02 -10.49 -7.24
CA LEU A 42 -0.43 -10.52 -7.38
C LEU A 42 -0.96 -11.80 -6.74
N THR A 43 -2.00 -11.67 -5.93
CA THR A 43 -2.70 -12.81 -5.31
C THR A 43 -4.18 -12.77 -5.68
N ILE A 44 -4.71 -13.91 -6.12
CA ILE A 44 -6.14 -14.09 -6.40
C ILE A 44 -6.78 -14.62 -5.12
N SER A 45 -7.63 -13.78 -4.50
CA SER A 45 -8.21 -14.08 -3.20
C SER A 45 -9.43 -15.00 -3.25
N GLY A 46 -10.18 -15.00 -4.35
CA GLY A 46 -11.57 -15.40 -4.35
C GLY A 46 -12.48 -14.25 -3.87
N PRO A 47 -13.80 -14.33 -4.13
CA PRO A 47 -14.75 -13.28 -3.77
C PRO A 47 -15.01 -13.23 -2.26
N GLY A 48 -15.27 -12.01 -1.77
CA GLY A 48 -15.70 -11.72 -0.41
C GLY A 48 -14.60 -11.25 0.53
N LYS A 49 -15.00 -10.42 1.49
CA LYS A 49 -14.10 -9.72 2.43
C LYS A 49 -13.23 -10.66 3.28
N THR A 50 -13.75 -11.84 3.66
CA THR A 50 -13.00 -12.84 4.44
C THR A 50 -11.84 -13.41 3.63
N HIS A 51 -12.10 -13.76 2.35
CA HIS A 51 -11.07 -14.26 1.45
C HIS A 51 -10.02 -13.18 1.15
N ALA A 52 -10.44 -11.96 0.91
CA ALA A 52 -9.54 -10.83 0.68
C ALA A 52 -8.60 -10.59 1.88
N ALA A 53 -9.12 -10.61 3.11
CA ALA A 53 -8.31 -10.49 4.33
C ALA A 53 -7.32 -11.64 4.49
N ALA A 54 -7.77 -12.89 4.25
CA ALA A 54 -6.91 -14.07 4.30
C ALA A 54 -5.79 -14.01 3.24
N ALA A 55 -6.11 -13.58 2.02
CA ALA A 55 -5.14 -13.42 0.95
C ALA A 55 -4.07 -12.35 1.27
N VAL A 56 -4.44 -11.23 1.90
CA VAL A 56 -3.48 -10.24 2.39
C VAL A 56 -2.52 -10.86 3.40
N SER A 57 -3.05 -11.58 4.42
CA SER A 57 -2.22 -12.23 5.44
C SER A 57 -1.27 -13.27 4.84
N TYR A 58 -1.78 -14.06 3.91
CA TYR A 58 -0.98 -15.07 3.20
C TYR A 58 0.12 -14.43 2.35
N THR A 59 -0.22 -13.40 1.58
CA THR A 59 0.72 -12.64 0.75
C THR A 59 1.82 -12.01 1.60
N HIS A 60 1.44 -11.39 2.73
CA HIS A 60 2.37 -10.82 3.69
C HIS A 60 3.41 -11.85 4.15
N THR A 61 2.97 -13.04 4.55
CA THR A 61 3.85 -14.11 5.03
C THR A 61 4.67 -14.71 3.89
N LEU A 62 4.06 -14.97 2.72
CA LEU A 62 4.71 -15.62 1.58
C LEU A 62 5.88 -14.79 1.02
N PHE A 63 5.72 -13.46 0.97
CA PHE A 63 6.70 -12.54 0.39
C PHE A 63 7.51 -11.77 1.45
N ASN A 64 7.31 -12.02 2.75
CA ASN A 64 7.94 -11.30 3.85
C ASN A 64 7.79 -9.78 3.67
N SER A 65 6.56 -9.31 3.42
CA SER A 65 6.33 -7.91 3.10
C SER A 65 6.77 -6.97 4.21
N LEU A 66 7.30 -5.81 3.82
CA LEU A 66 7.77 -4.76 4.70
C LEU A 66 6.66 -3.72 4.93
N PRO A 67 6.70 -2.96 6.03
CA PRO A 67 5.75 -1.84 6.25
C PRO A 67 5.76 -0.79 5.13
N SER A 68 6.88 -0.64 4.42
CA SER A 68 7.03 0.24 3.26
C SER A 68 6.55 -0.34 1.93
N ASP A 69 6.07 -1.58 1.91
CA ASP A 69 5.47 -2.17 0.71
C ASP A 69 4.07 -1.61 0.47
N ALA A 70 3.76 -1.39 -0.81
CA ALA A 70 2.46 -0.90 -1.21
C ALA A 70 1.45 -2.03 -1.40
N TRP A 71 0.18 -1.74 -1.12
CA TRP A 71 -0.94 -2.68 -1.25
C TRP A 71 -2.05 -2.06 -2.09
N LEU A 72 -2.51 -2.77 -3.10
CA LEU A 72 -3.59 -2.31 -3.97
C LEU A 72 -4.59 -3.43 -4.23
N ASN A 73 -5.84 -3.24 -3.79
CA ASN A 73 -6.94 -4.08 -4.21
C ASN A 73 -7.47 -3.57 -5.55
N ILE A 74 -7.56 -4.46 -6.53
CA ILE A 74 -8.07 -4.16 -7.88
C ILE A 74 -9.19 -5.14 -8.17
N GLY A 75 -10.31 -4.64 -8.69
CA GLY A 75 -11.42 -5.47 -9.09
C GLY A 75 -12.54 -4.66 -9.72
N ILE A 76 -13.65 -5.34 -9.97
CA ILE A 76 -14.87 -4.74 -10.47
C ILE A 76 -15.81 -4.33 -9.34
N ALA A 77 -16.76 -3.45 -9.63
CA ALA A 77 -17.74 -2.97 -8.65
C ALA A 77 -19.01 -2.44 -9.34
N GLY A 78 -20.13 -2.45 -8.61
CA GLY A 78 -21.37 -1.84 -9.04
C GLY A 78 -21.52 -0.39 -8.58
N HIS A 79 -22.33 0.40 -9.29
CA HIS A 79 -22.73 1.76 -8.91
C HIS A 79 -24.05 2.15 -9.57
N ARG A 80 -24.85 3.03 -8.92
CA ARG A 80 -26.16 3.40 -9.45
C ARG A 80 -26.12 3.97 -10.87
N SER A 81 -25.25 4.94 -11.14
CA SER A 81 -25.34 5.80 -12.32
C SER A 81 -24.05 6.02 -13.09
N LEU A 82 -22.89 5.57 -12.58
CA LEU A 82 -21.63 5.70 -13.31
C LEU A 82 -21.62 4.82 -14.56
N ASP A 83 -20.94 5.32 -15.59
CA ASP A 83 -20.75 4.58 -16.82
C ASP A 83 -19.87 3.34 -16.60
N ILE A 84 -20.22 2.26 -17.30
CA ILE A 84 -19.44 1.02 -17.33
C ILE A 84 -18.02 1.34 -17.79
N ALA A 85 -17.02 0.62 -17.23
CA ALA A 85 -15.60 0.82 -17.42
C ALA A 85 -15.01 2.10 -16.76
N THR A 86 -15.79 2.87 -16.01
CA THR A 86 -15.27 3.98 -15.23
C THR A 86 -14.36 3.44 -14.12
N ALA A 87 -13.10 3.89 -14.08
CA ALA A 87 -12.19 3.61 -12.98
C ALA A 87 -12.46 4.57 -11.81
N VAL A 88 -12.46 4.06 -10.58
CA VAL A 88 -12.63 4.85 -9.36
C VAL A 88 -11.65 4.41 -8.28
N LEU A 89 -11.13 5.37 -7.51
CA LEU A 89 -10.31 5.12 -6.34
C LEU A 89 -11.14 5.38 -5.07
N ALA A 90 -11.14 4.46 -4.12
CA ALA A 90 -11.89 4.64 -2.89
C ALA A 90 -11.18 5.63 -1.96
N HIS A 91 -11.90 6.65 -1.45
CA HIS A 91 -11.42 7.55 -0.39
C HIS A 91 -12.10 7.29 0.96
N ARG A 92 -13.19 6.53 0.97
CA ARG A 92 -13.85 5.99 2.15
C ARG A 92 -14.27 4.56 1.82
N ILE A 93 -14.02 3.65 2.74
CA ILE A 93 -14.44 2.24 2.64
C ILE A 93 -15.30 1.94 3.85
N GLU A 94 -16.51 1.42 3.64
CA GLU A 94 -17.44 1.01 4.70
C GLU A 94 -17.73 -0.48 4.60
N ASP A 95 -17.55 -1.21 5.68
CA ASP A 95 -18.13 -2.56 5.83
C ASP A 95 -19.59 -2.44 6.26
N VAL A 96 -20.50 -2.72 5.37
CA VAL A 96 -21.95 -2.61 5.65
C VAL A 96 -22.38 -3.55 6.79
N GLY A 97 -21.76 -4.73 6.89
CA GLY A 97 -22.09 -5.71 7.91
C GLY A 97 -21.72 -5.28 9.33
N SER A 98 -20.57 -4.62 9.51
CA SER A 98 -20.09 -4.18 10.83
C SER A 98 -20.26 -2.68 11.10
N GLY A 99 -20.52 -1.86 10.06
CA GLY A 99 -20.54 -0.40 10.12
C GLY A 99 -19.16 0.24 10.29
N GLN A 100 -18.08 -0.54 10.18
CA GLN A 100 -16.72 -0.05 10.31
C GLN A 100 -16.29 0.72 9.06
N CYS A 101 -15.58 1.84 9.24
CA CYS A 101 -15.13 2.70 8.15
C CYS A 101 -13.62 2.91 8.19
N TRP A 102 -13.01 3.00 7.00
CA TRP A 102 -11.62 3.36 6.78
C TRP A 102 -11.52 4.48 5.75
N TYR A 103 -10.45 5.25 5.82
CA TYR A 103 -10.22 6.42 4.98
C TYR A 103 -8.82 6.33 4.35
N PRO A 104 -8.69 5.71 3.16
CA PRO A 104 -7.43 5.69 2.42
C PRO A 104 -6.86 7.10 2.21
N GLN A 105 -5.58 7.27 2.50
CA GLN A 105 -4.93 8.58 2.44
C GLN A 105 -4.71 9.02 0.99
N ARG A 106 -5.02 10.28 0.67
CA ARG A 106 -4.86 10.84 -0.68
C ARG A 106 -3.52 11.56 -0.80
N VAL A 107 -2.44 10.78 -0.85
CA VAL A 107 -1.05 11.29 -0.85
C VAL A 107 -0.46 11.53 -2.24
N PHE A 108 -1.22 11.21 -3.30
CA PHE A 108 -0.86 11.48 -4.69
C PHE A 108 -2.06 12.02 -5.49
N LYS A 109 -1.78 12.63 -6.65
CA LYS A 109 -2.85 13.07 -7.55
C LYS A 109 -3.55 11.86 -8.16
N SER A 110 -4.82 11.68 -7.84
CA SER A 110 -5.62 10.57 -8.37
C SER A 110 -5.76 10.66 -9.89
N PRO A 111 -5.51 9.58 -10.65
CA PRO A 111 -5.73 9.56 -12.10
C PRO A 111 -7.19 9.37 -12.49
N CYS A 112 -8.08 9.14 -11.52
CA CYS A 112 -9.51 8.89 -11.71
C CYS A 112 -10.34 9.54 -10.58
N PRO A 113 -11.68 9.61 -10.72
CA PRO A 113 -12.56 10.05 -9.63
C PRO A 113 -12.34 9.29 -8.34
N THR A 114 -12.54 9.96 -7.20
CA THR A 114 -12.50 9.32 -5.89
C THR A 114 -13.89 9.31 -5.28
N LEU A 115 -14.35 8.13 -4.84
CA LEU A 115 -15.71 7.92 -4.33
C LEU A 115 -15.69 7.13 -3.02
N ASN A 116 -16.82 7.18 -2.31
CA ASN A 116 -17.11 6.24 -1.24
C ASN A 116 -17.31 4.84 -1.81
N LEU A 117 -16.92 3.83 -1.04
CA LEU A 117 -17.12 2.44 -1.37
C LEU A 117 -17.76 1.71 -0.18
N ARG A 118 -18.76 0.90 -0.47
CA ARG A 118 -19.47 0.05 0.50
C ARG A 118 -19.22 -1.42 0.17
N THR A 119 -18.63 -2.14 1.12
CA THR A 119 -18.40 -3.58 0.97
C THR A 119 -19.56 -4.36 1.53
N LEU A 120 -20.19 -5.15 0.67
CA LEU A 120 -21.35 -5.99 0.95
C LEU A 120 -20.93 -7.43 1.27
N ASP A 121 -21.76 -8.16 2.03
CA ASP A 121 -21.57 -9.60 2.29
C ASP A 121 -22.06 -10.48 1.12
N ARG A 122 -22.92 -9.95 0.28
CA ARG A 122 -23.54 -10.65 -0.86
C ARG A 122 -23.69 -9.72 -2.06
N PRO A 123 -23.67 -10.26 -3.29
CA PRO A 123 -23.98 -9.47 -4.47
C PRO A 123 -25.36 -8.81 -4.33
N SER A 124 -25.48 -7.57 -4.78
CA SER A 124 -26.74 -6.82 -4.80
C SER A 124 -26.91 -6.08 -6.12
N THR A 125 -28.13 -6.02 -6.61
CA THR A 125 -28.56 -5.16 -7.73
C THR A 125 -29.35 -3.94 -7.23
N ASP A 126 -29.42 -3.75 -5.92
CA ASP A 126 -29.95 -2.52 -5.30
C ASP A 126 -28.82 -1.49 -5.19
N TYR A 127 -28.59 -0.81 -6.33
CA TYR A 127 -27.45 0.10 -6.49
C TYR A 127 -27.63 1.39 -5.71
N ASP A 128 -26.57 1.80 -5.04
CA ASP A 128 -26.45 3.04 -4.28
C ASP A 128 -25.61 4.09 -5.04
N GLU A 129 -25.54 5.31 -4.52
CA GLU A 129 -24.63 6.37 -4.99
C GLU A 129 -23.16 6.12 -4.55
N ASP A 130 -22.94 5.20 -3.63
CA ASP A 130 -21.61 4.70 -3.28
C ASP A 130 -21.26 3.49 -4.18
N VAL A 131 -19.95 3.33 -4.46
CA VAL A 131 -19.45 2.14 -5.18
C VAL A 131 -19.65 0.90 -4.32
N MET A 132 -20.10 -0.19 -4.90
CA MET A 132 -20.44 -1.42 -4.17
C MET A 132 -19.54 -2.58 -4.60
N ASP A 133 -18.86 -3.18 -3.63
CA ASP A 133 -18.02 -4.36 -3.81
C ASP A 133 -18.24 -5.41 -2.71
N MET A 134 -17.42 -6.46 -2.70
CA MET A 134 -17.47 -7.50 -1.67
C MET A 134 -16.13 -7.75 -0.97
N GLU A 135 -15.05 -7.06 -1.30
CA GLU A 135 -13.67 -7.36 -0.87
C GLU A 135 -12.99 -6.25 -0.09
N ALA A 136 -13.22 -4.99 -0.45
CA ALA A 136 -12.41 -3.84 -0.05
C ALA A 136 -12.25 -3.69 1.46
N ALA A 137 -13.32 -3.89 2.24
CA ALA A 137 -13.27 -3.79 3.70
C ALA A 137 -12.35 -4.84 4.32
N GLY A 138 -12.44 -6.10 3.86
CA GLY A 138 -11.58 -7.19 4.33
C GLY A 138 -10.13 -6.96 3.95
N PHE A 139 -9.89 -6.58 2.68
CA PHE A 139 -8.57 -6.21 2.20
C PHE A 139 -7.96 -5.09 3.04
N TYR A 140 -8.65 -3.95 3.15
CA TYR A 140 -8.11 -2.75 3.80
C TYR A 140 -7.88 -2.96 5.29
N SER A 141 -8.81 -3.63 5.97
CA SER A 141 -8.69 -3.98 7.39
C SER A 141 -7.42 -4.77 7.68
N MET A 142 -7.08 -5.74 6.81
CA MET A 142 -5.88 -6.55 7.03
C MET A 142 -4.61 -5.87 6.52
N ALA A 143 -4.64 -5.22 5.36
CA ALA A 143 -3.49 -4.51 4.80
C ALA A 143 -3.00 -3.40 5.74
N SER A 144 -3.91 -2.71 6.47
CA SER A 144 -3.57 -1.70 7.47
C SER A 144 -2.77 -2.24 8.68
N ARG A 145 -2.71 -3.55 8.86
CA ARG A 145 -1.86 -4.21 9.86
C ARG A 145 -0.48 -4.59 9.31
N CYS A 146 -0.36 -4.67 7.98
CA CYS A 146 0.85 -5.10 7.30
C CYS A 146 1.71 -3.92 6.83
N GLY A 147 1.10 -2.75 6.59
CA GLY A 147 1.77 -1.61 5.95
C GLY A 147 1.31 -0.25 6.45
N ILE A 148 1.90 0.79 5.88
CA ILE A 148 1.60 2.19 6.17
C ILE A 148 0.35 2.60 5.39
N ALA A 149 -0.58 3.31 6.03
CA ALA A 149 -1.88 3.69 5.46
C ALA A 149 -1.76 4.45 4.12
N ASP A 150 -0.71 5.25 3.94
CA ASP A 150 -0.43 6.02 2.73
C ASP A 150 -0.15 5.13 1.50
N LEU A 151 0.21 3.87 1.71
CA LEU A 151 0.54 2.89 0.66
C LEU A 151 -0.57 1.87 0.42
N ILE A 152 -1.76 2.04 1.02
CA ILE A 152 -2.85 1.07 0.93
C ILE A 152 -4.05 1.70 0.22
N HIS A 153 -4.39 1.18 -0.97
CA HIS A 153 -5.46 1.73 -1.79
C HIS A 153 -6.37 0.66 -2.38
N VAL A 154 -7.56 1.10 -2.79
CA VAL A 154 -8.57 0.28 -3.46
C VAL A 154 -8.99 0.99 -4.74
N LEU A 155 -8.80 0.32 -5.87
CA LEU A 155 -9.20 0.77 -7.19
C LEU A 155 -10.23 -0.20 -7.76
N LYS A 156 -11.37 0.32 -8.21
CA LYS A 156 -12.43 -0.46 -8.82
C LYS A 156 -12.75 0.06 -10.21
N ILE A 157 -13.16 -0.87 -11.08
CA ILE A 157 -13.71 -0.56 -12.40
C ILE A 157 -15.20 -0.87 -12.37
N ILE A 158 -16.04 0.07 -12.76
CA ILE A 158 -17.49 -0.12 -12.75
C ILE A 158 -17.86 -1.17 -13.80
N SER A 159 -18.48 -2.27 -13.34
CA SER A 159 -18.89 -3.39 -14.17
C SER A 159 -20.38 -3.39 -14.46
N ASP A 160 -21.19 -2.80 -13.59
CA ASP A 160 -22.62 -2.85 -13.62
C ASP A 160 -23.26 -1.63 -12.92
N ASN A 161 -24.45 -1.28 -13.36
CA ASN A 161 -25.22 -0.16 -12.82
C ASN A 161 -26.73 -0.41 -12.96
N ALA A 162 -27.55 0.55 -12.53
CA ALA A 162 -29.01 0.42 -12.61
C ALA A 162 -29.54 0.27 -14.04
N ALA A 163 -28.84 0.81 -15.06
CA ALA A 163 -29.23 0.66 -16.47
C ALA A 163 -28.73 -0.67 -17.08
N GLN A 164 -27.63 -1.22 -16.56
CA GLN A 164 -27.01 -2.49 -16.99
C GLN A 164 -26.66 -3.33 -15.76
N PRO A 165 -27.64 -4.01 -15.14
CA PRO A 165 -27.40 -4.82 -13.95
C PRO A 165 -26.55 -6.08 -14.21
N ALA A 166 -25.86 -6.56 -13.17
CA ALA A 166 -24.89 -7.66 -13.19
C ALA A 166 -25.41 -9.05 -13.67
N GLY A 167 -26.66 -9.21 -14.04
CA GLY A 167 -27.33 -10.51 -14.15
C GLY A 167 -26.84 -11.51 -15.21
N MET A 168 -25.97 -11.14 -16.16
CA MET A 168 -25.45 -12.05 -17.22
C MET A 168 -24.01 -11.70 -17.67
N LEU A 169 -23.21 -11.11 -16.82
CA LEU A 169 -21.86 -10.70 -17.21
C LEU A 169 -20.90 -11.88 -17.12
N ASP A 170 -20.16 -12.13 -18.19
CA ASP A 170 -19.21 -13.24 -18.27
C ASP A 170 -17.78 -12.82 -17.93
N ALA A 171 -16.90 -13.81 -17.74
CA ALA A 171 -15.49 -13.58 -17.40
C ALA A 171 -14.75 -12.77 -18.48
N ARG A 172 -15.15 -12.86 -19.76
CA ARG A 172 -14.50 -12.10 -20.86
C ARG A 172 -14.83 -10.63 -20.76
N PHE A 173 -16.07 -10.32 -20.42
CA PHE A 173 -16.49 -8.93 -20.18
C PHE A 173 -15.68 -8.29 -19.06
N PHE A 174 -15.54 -8.96 -17.91
CA PHE A 174 -14.74 -8.47 -16.79
C PHE A 174 -13.25 -8.31 -17.14
N THR A 175 -12.68 -9.27 -17.89
CA THR A 175 -11.32 -9.15 -18.42
C THR A 175 -11.17 -7.89 -19.25
N GLY A 176 -12.08 -7.64 -20.19
CA GLY A 176 -12.06 -6.45 -21.04
C GLY A 176 -12.19 -5.13 -20.25
N LEU A 177 -12.96 -5.12 -19.15
CA LEU A 177 -13.04 -3.94 -18.26
C LEU A 177 -11.69 -3.63 -17.62
N ILE A 178 -11.01 -4.63 -17.09
CA ILE A 178 -9.69 -4.43 -16.48
C ILE A 178 -8.66 -4.04 -17.54
N GLU A 179 -8.69 -4.64 -18.74
CA GLU A 179 -7.83 -4.26 -19.87
C GLU A 179 -7.99 -2.77 -20.23
N ASN A 180 -9.23 -2.30 -20.35
CA ASN A 180 -9.54 -0.89 -20.62
C ASN A 180 -9.08 0.04 -19.49
N GLY A 181 -9.09 -0.44 -18.26
CA GLY A 181 -8.64 0.28 -17.06
C GLY A 181 -7.14 0.29 -16.82
N LEU A 182 -6.33 -0.50 -17.57
CA LEU A 182 -4.90 -0.70 -17.30
C LEU A 182 -4.10 0.60 -17.22
N THR A 183 -4.41 1.60 -18.05
CA THR A 183 -3.72 2.90 -17.99
C THR A 183 -3.92 3.58 -16.64
N CYS A 184 -5.14 3.61 -16.12
CA CYS A 184 -5.45 4.19 -14.82
C CYS A 184 -4.81 3.37 -13.69
N ILE A 185 -4.92 2.05 -13.74
CA ILE A 185 -4.34 1.13 -12.77
C ILE A 185 -2.81 1.32 -12.70
N ASN A 186 -2.14 1.37 -13.84
CA ASN A 186 -0.69 1.54 -13.91
C ASN A 186 -0.24 2.90 -13.35
N ASN A 187 -1.00 3.96 -13.56
CA ASN A 187 -0.69 5.27 -12.96
C ASN A 187 -0.75 5.22 -11.42
N VAL A 188 -1.72 4.50 -10.86
CA VAL A 188 -1.79 4.28 -9.40
C VAL A 188 -0.62 3.42 -8.91
N ILE A 189 -0.30 2.33 -9.62
CA ILE A 189 0.84 1.46 -9.30
C ILE A 189 2.15 2.25 -9.26
N VAL A 190 2.42 3.07 -10.30
CA VAL A 190 3.63 3.90 -10.38
C VAL A 190 3.69 4.91 -9.22
N SER A 191 2.57 5.57 -8.91
CA SER A 191 2.51 6.51 -7.79
C SER A 191 2.82 5.83 -6.45
N LEU A 192 2.25 4.65 -6.21
CA LEU A 192 2.49 3.88 -4.99
C LEU A 192 3.93 3.35 -4.89
N GLN A 193 4.51 2.93 -6.02
CA GLN A 193 5.91 2.50 -6.06
C GLN A 193 6.87 3.66 -5.79
N SER A 194 6.58 4.86 -6.31
CA SER A 194 7.37 6.07 -6.00
C SER A 194 7.32 6.41 -4.51
N LEU A 195 6.13 6.46 -3.92
CA LEU A 195 5.97 6.69 -2.48
C LEU A 195 6.64 5.62 -1.61
N SER A 196 6.52 4.34 -1.99
CA SER A 196 7.22 3.25 -1.31
C SER A 196 8.73 3.44 -1.35
N ALA A 197 9.29 3.84 -2.50
CA ALA A 197 10.72 4.10 -2.66
C ALA A 197 11.20 5.28 -1.80
N GLU A 198 10.43 6.37 -1.73
CA GLU A 198 10.70 7.51 -0.87
C GLU A 198 10.73 7.10 0.61
N LEU A 199 9.75 6.32 1.06
CA LEU A 199 9.71 5.81 2.44
C LEU A 199 10.88 4.88 2.77
N VAL A 200 11.27 4.02 1.84
CA VAL A 200 12.46 3.15 2.01
C VAL A 200 13.70 4.00 2.14
N ALA A 201 13.87 5.05 1.32
CA ALA A 201 15.01 5.95 1.38
C ALA A 201 15.11 6.67 2.74
N VAL A 202 13.96 7.11 3.27
CA VAL A 202 13.88 7.75 4.60
C VAL A 202 14.16 6.76 5.74
N GLN A 203 13.77 5.49 5.58
CA GLN A 203 13.93 4.44 6.60
C GLN A 203 15.31 3.77 6.57
N GLN A 204 16.12 3.98 5.53
CA GLN A 204 17.46 3.43 5.49
C GLN A 204 18.29 3.94 6.68
N PRO A 205 19.05 3.06 7.36
CA PRO A 205 19.99 3.51 8.36
C PRO A 205 20.93 4.56 7.76
N SER A 206 21.13 5.66 8.47
CA SER A 206 22.14 6.63 8.07
C SER A 206 23.49 5.91 7.83
N PRO A 207 24.24 6.22 6.77
CA PRO A 207 25.60 5.67 6.58
C PRO A 207 26.46 5.81 7.85
N LEU A 208 26.24 6.88 8.60
CA LEU A 208 26.94 7.15 9.88
C LEU A 208 26.58 6.17 11.00
N PHE A 209 25.51 5.38 10.86
CA PHE A 209 25.12 4.45 11.91
C PHE A 209 26.18 3.38 12.14
N ASN A 210 26.71 2.78 11.07
CA ASN A 210 27.76 1.79 11.16
C ASN A 210 29.08 2.40 11.70
N ASP A 211 29.44 3.59 11.24
CA ASP A 211 30.63 4.31 11.74
C ASP A 211 30.54 4.58 13.26
N CYS A 212 29.32 4.90 13.73
CA CYS A 212 29.09 5.06 15.17
C CYS A 212 29.24 3.75 15.95
N LEU A 213 28.73 2.62 15.39
CA LEU A 213 28.84 1.31 16.03
C LEU A 213 30.28 0.81 16.08
N GLU A 214 31.12 1.14 15.11
CA GLU A 214 32.54 0.83 15.11
C GLU A 214 33.33 1.65 16.16
N ARG A 215 32.89 2.88 16.38
CA ARG A 215 33.59 3.81 17.28
C ARG A 215 33.19 3.70 18.74
N TRP A 216 31.93 3.36 19.03
CA TRP A 216 31.38 3.28 20.38
C TRP A 216 30.52 2.04 20.59
N HIS A 217 30.56 1.56 21.84
CA HIS A 217 29.67 0.47 22.25
C HIS A 217 28.27 1.02 22.61
N PHE A 218 27.20 0.34 22.11
CA PHE A 218 25.79 0.63 22.40
C PHE A 218 25.07 -0.65 22.80
N THR A 219 24.17 -0.55 23.77
CA THR A 219 23.16 -1.57 24.04
C THR A 219 22.18 -1.66 22.89
N GLU A 220 21.38 -2.73 22.82
CA GLU A 220 20.33 -2.88 21.78
C GLU A 220 19.32 -1.72 21.80
N TYR A 221 18.91 -1.29 22.98
CA TYR A 221 18.06 -0.11 23.14
C TYR A 221 18.72 1.17 22.59
N GLU A 222 19.97 1.40 22.94
CA GLU A 222 20.72 2.57 22.46
C GLU A 222 20.95 2.55 20.95
N ARG A 223 21.13 1.39 20.33
CA ARG A 223 21.21 1.25 18.87
C ARG A 223 19.92 1.72 18.20
N ASN A 224 18.77 1.29 18.70
CA ASN A 224 17.46 1.70 18.18
C ASN A 224 17.21 3.21 18.35
N VAL A 225 17.64 3.79 19.47
CA VAL A 225 17.59 5.23 19.72
C VAL A 225 18.50 5.98 18.75
N LEU A 226 19.75 5.55 18.62
CA LEU A 226 20.75 6.15 17.72
C LEU A 226 20.26 6.15 16.28
N GLN A 227 19.75 5.02 15.78
CA GLN A 227 19.22 4.92 14.42
C GLN A 227 18.14 5.97 14.16
N ARG A 228 17.14 6.11 15.06
CA ARG A 228 16.08 7.12 14.96
C ARG A 228 16.60 8.54 14.99
N LEU A 229 17.59 8.83 15.84
CA LEU A 229 18.17 10.17 15.94
C LEU A 229 18.98 10.55 14.69
N LEU A 230 19.75 9.61 14.13
CA LEU A 230 20.51 9.84 12.90
C LEU A 230 19.59 9.98 11.68
N GLN A 231 18.48 9.26 11.62
CA GLN A 231 17.46 9.44 10.58
C GLN A 231 16.82 10.83 10.68
N ARG A 232 16.43 11.25 11.88
CA ARG A 232 15.90 12.61 12.09
C ARG A 232 16.92 13.69 11.75
N TRP A 233 18.19 13.46 12.10
CA TRP A 233 19.28 14.38 11.76
C TRP A 233 19.43 14.54 10.25
N HIS A 234 19.43 13.46 9.52
CA HIS A 234 19.52 13.48 8.05
C HIS A 234 18.38 14.29 7.40
N LEU A 235 17.16 14.18 7.93
CA LEU A 235 15.98 14.90 7.43
C LEU A 235 15.99 16.38 7.81
N LEU A 236 16.37 16.72 9.05
CA LEU A 236 16.25 18.07 9.58
C LEU A 236 17.52 18.91 9.39
N CYS A 237 18.66 18.27 9.20
CA CYS A 237 19.96 18.91 9.08
C CYS A 237 20.79 18.27 7.95
N PRO A 238 20.30 18.23 6.69
CA PRO A 238 20.96 17.50 5.59
C PRO A 238 22.37 18.00 5.30
N ASP A 239 22.61 19.30 5.50
CA ASP A 239 23.90 19.97 5.23
C ASP A 239 24.90 19.94 6.42
N ARG A 240 24.49 19.36 7.56
CA ARG A 240 25.32 19.29 8.76
C ARG A 240 25.69 17.85 9.10
N HIS A 241 26.99 17.57 9.18
CA HIS A 241 27.47 16.28 9.64
C HIS A 241 27.43 16.23 11.18
N PRO A 242 26.77 15.23 11.80
CA PRO A 242 26.53 15.21 13.25
C PRO A 242 27.81 15.03 14.11
N LEU A 243 28.92 14.61 13.51
CA LEU A 243 30.18 14.29 14.25
C LEU A 243 31.30 15.34 14.05
N THR A 244 31.10 16.38 13.20
CA THR A 244 32.20 17.30 12.83
C THR A 244 32.70 18.19 13.98
N ASP A 245 31.84 18.52 14.96
CA ASP A 245 32.17 19.52 15.98
C ASP A 245 32.48 18.94 17.36
N ASN A 246 32.60 17.59 17.50
CA ASN A 246 32.65 16.97 18.83
C ASN A 246 33.83 16.04 19.05
N THR A 247 34.96 16.64 19.42
CA THR A 247 36.14 15.94 19.97
C THR A 247 35.96 15.41 21.42
N GLN A 248 34.85 15.75 22.09
CA GLN A 248 34.60 15.41 23.50
C GLN A 248 33.73 14.19 23.73
N LEU A 249 33.16 13.54 22.68
CA LEU A 249 32.30 12.37 22.83
C LEU A 249 33.17 11.13 23.16
N ARG A 250 33.04 10.64 24.39
CA ARG A 250 33.83 9.48 24.88
C ARG A 250 33.06 8.17 24.83
N LYS A 251 31.75 8.23 24.94
CA LYS A 251 30.83 7.04 24.98
C LYS A 251 29.68 7.20 24.03
N GLY A 252 29.08 6.09 23.58
CA GLY A 252 27.90 6.11 22.73
C GLY A 252 26.71 6.87 23.32
N LYS A 253 26.53 6.81 24.64
CA LYS A 253 25.51 7.55 25.37
C LYS A 253 25.71 9.08 25.25
N ASP A 254 26.96 9.57 25.23
CA ASP A 254 27.24 10.99 25.07
C ASP A 254 26.80 11.48 23.66
N LEU A 255 26.97 10.64 22.65
CA LEU A 255 26.49 10.92 21.29
C LEU A 255 24.96 11.00 21.24
N ILE A 256 24.26 10.06 21.85
CA ILE A 256 22.78 10.06 21.91
C ILE A 256 22.28 11.37 22.54
N LEU A 257 22.80 11.73 23.70
CA LEU A 257 22.42 12.96 24.41
C LEU A 257 22.73 14.23 23.60
N TYR A 258 23.86 14.23 22.89
CA TYR A 258 24.22 15.33 21.97
C TYR A 258 23.22 15.47 20.83
N LEU A 259 22.90 14.37 20.14
CA LEU A 259 21.93 14.37 19.04
C LEU A 259 20.54 14.80 19.49
N GLU A 260 20.07 14.31 20.64
CA GLU A 260 18.79 14.72 21.22
C GLU A 260 18.75 16.22 21.51
N LYS A 261 19.80 16.76 22.11
CA LYS A 261 19.92 18.19 22.43
C LYS A 261 19.92 19.06 21.19
N GLU A 262 20.71 18.71 20.18
CA GLU A 262 20.82 19.49 18.96
C GLU A 262 19.53 19.42 18.13
N LEU A 263 18.94 18.24 17.96
CA LEU A 263 17.64 18.07 17.29
C LEU A 263 16.49 18.81 18.01
N GLY A 264 16.55 18.93 19.33
CA GLY A 264 15.60 19.72 20.11
C GLY A 264 15.71 21.23 19.88
N ARG A 265 16.81 21.72 19.28
CA ARG A 265 17.04 23.13 18.94
C ARG A 265 16.64 23.47 17.51
N VAL A 266 16.40 22.46 16.67
CA VAL A 266 16.01 22.69 15.28
C VAL A 266 14.59 23.20 15.23
N VAL A 267 14.43 24.46 14.80
CA VAL A 267 13.11 25.05 14.54
C VAL A 267 12.69 24.61 13.15
N ILE A 268 11.60 23.87 13.05
CA ILE A 268 10.99 23.52 11.77
C ILE A 268 10.20 24.72 11.29
N SER A 269 10.71 25.43 10.28
CA SER A 269 9.95 26.44 9.54
C SER A 269 9.27 25.75 8.37
N PHE A 270 7.95 25.72 8.35
CA PHE A 270 7.20 25.36 7.15
C PHE A 270 7.30 26.55 6.20
N ALA A 271 7.83 26.35 5.01
CA ALA A 271 7.72 27.34 3.95
C ALA A 271 6.23 27.50 3.61
N GLU A 272 5.73 28.76 3.61
CA GLU A 272 4.38 29.13 3.19
C GLU A 272 4.15 28.86 1.70
#